data_c9c690e7ec8f5ff1543a0725a2ade793
#
_entry.id   c9c690e7ec8f5ff1543a0725a2ade793
#
_cell.length_a   1.000
_cell.length_b   1.000
_cell.length_c   1.000
_cell.angle_alpha   90.00
_cell.angle_beta   90.00
_cell.angle_gamma   90.00
#
_symmetry.space_group_name_H-M   'P 1'
#
loop_
_entity.id
_entity.type
_entity.pdbx_description
1 polymer ?
#
loop_
_entity_poly.entity_id
_entity_poly.type
_entity_poly.pdbx_seq_one_letter_code
_entity_poly.pdbx_strand_id
1 'polypeptide(L)'
;GLEVRVPFTDYKFVEYVYNIPWSIKNSGGFEKGILRKAFEGVVPNEILFRKKSPYPKSNDPVYTSLVETEIKNLLLDSENKIWQILDIENVKEVLNSEETGYPWFGQLMNKTQYLAFILQTDMWIKEYKVVFNL
;
A
#
# COMPACT_ATOMS: atom_id res chain seq x y z
N GLY A 1 -19.39 1.52 -13.24
CA GLY A 1 -18.39 0.79 -12.51
C GLY A 1 -17.35 0.20 -13.43
N LEU A 2 -16.15 -0.02 -12.93
CA LEU A 2 -15.06 -0.70 -13.64
C LEU A 2 -15.02 -2.15 -13.19
N GLU A 3 -15.12 -3.11 -14.13
CA GLU A 3 -14.86 -4.51 -13.83
C GLU A 3 -13.40 -4.83 -14.15
N VAL A 4 -12.66 -5.27 -13.15
CA VAL A 4 -11.26 -5.67 -13.31
C VAL A 4 -11.16 -7.19 -13.32
N ARG A 5 -10.62 -7.75 -14.40
CA ARG A 5 -10.35 -9.18 -14.52
C ARG A 5 -8.84 -9.41 -14.53
N VAL A 6 -8.38 -10.23 -13.61
CA VAL A 6 -6.96 -10.58 -13.47
C VAL A 6 -6.78 -12.06 -13.86
N PRO A 7 -6.10 -12.37 -14.97
CA PRO A 7 -5.95 -13.75 -15.44
C PRO A 7 -5.31 -14.69 -14.40
N PHE A 8 -4.42 -14.17 -13.57
CA PHE A 8 -3.77 -14.97 -12.52
C PHE A 8 -4.69 -15.31 -11.33
N THR A 9 -5.89 -14.75 -11.27
CA THR A 9 -6.91 -15.07 -10.27
C THR A 9 -8.04 -15.95 -10.82
N ASP A 10 -7.91 -16.43 -12.05
CA ASP A 10 -8.80 -17.45 -12.57
C ASP A 10 -8.77 -18.69 -11.67
N TYR A 11 -9.94 -19.18 -11.25
CA TYR A 11 -10.02 -20.25 -10.25
C TYR A 11 -9.35 -21.55 -10.71
N LYS A 12 -9.44 -21.88 -12.01
CA LYS A 12 -8.81 -23.09 -12.59
C LYS A 12 -7.28 -22.96 -12.52
N PHE A 13 -6.76 -21.77 -12.80
CA PHE A 13 -5.35 -21.50 -12.69
C PHE A 13 -4.88 -21.56 -11.24
N VAL A 14 -5.66 -21.00 -10.32
CA VAL A 14 -5.34 -21.03 -8.87
C VAL A 14 -5.35 -22.47 -8.36
N GLU A 15 -6.35 -23.29 -8.68
CA GLU A 15 -6.43 -24.71 -8.31
C GLU A 15 -5.24 -25.49 -8.85
N TYR A 16 -4.86 -25.26 -10.10
CA TYR A 16 -3.70 -25.93 -10.70
C TYR A 16 -2.39 -25.55 -9.98
N VAL A 17 -2.18 -24.26 -9.75
CA VAL A 17 -0.93 -23.75 -9.16
C VAL A 17 -0.86 -24.03 -7.65
N TYR A 18 -1.99 -24.16 -6.97
CA TYR A 18 -2.03 -24.34 -5.52
C TYR A 18 -1.21 -25.53 -5.04
N ASN A 19 -1.31 -26.66 -5.72
CA ASN A 19 -0.63 -27.92 -5.37
C ASN A 19 0.84 -28.01 -5.80
N ILE A 20 1.34 -27.02 -6.56
CA ILE A 20 2.76 -27.00 -6.94
C ILE A 20 3.61 -26.69 -5.69
N PRO A 21 4.63 -27.52 -5.39
CA PRO A 21 5.50 -27.28 -4.25
C PRO A 21 6.17 -25.92 -4.28
N TRP A 22 6.32 -25.29 -3.10
CA TRP A 22 6.92 -23.96 -2.99
C TRP A 22 8.32 -23.89 -3.60
N SER A 23 9.13 -24.93 -3.44
CA SER A 23 10.47 -25.04 -4.04
C SER A 23 10.47 -24.87 -5.56
N ILE A 24 9.40 -25.31 -6.22
CA ILE A 24 9.23 -25.12 -7.66
C ILE A 24 8.72 -23.70 -7.96
N LYS A 25 7.72 -23.22 -7.20
CA LYS A 25 7.18 -21.87 -7.37
C LYS A 25 8.24 -20.79 -7.21
N ASN A 26 9.15 -20.98 -6.26
CA ASN A 26 10.27 -20.07 -5.93
C ASN A 26 11.60 -20.58 -6.50
N SER A 27 11.57 -21.22 -7.65
CA SER A 27 12.78 -21.76 -8.30
C SER A 27 13.84 -20.68 -8.49
N GLY A 28 15.08 -20.99 -8.11
CA GLY A 28 16.19 -20.05 -8.18
C GLY A 28 16.19 -18.95 -7.12
N GLY A 29 15.30 -19.00 -6.11
CA GLY A 29 15.17 -17.98 -5.08
C GLY A 29 14.51 -16.68 -5.54
N PHE A 30 13.90 -16.69 -6.72
CA PHE A 30 13.20 -15.51 -7.28
C PHE A 30 11.69 -15.59 -7.05
N GLU A 31 11.09 -14.44 -6.77
CA GLU A 31 9.64 -14.32 -6.86
C GLU A 31 9.16 -14.78 -8.24
N LYS A 32 8.12 -15.62 -8.26
CA LYS A 32 7.57 -16.22 -9.49
C LYS A 32 8.61 -17.03 -10.29
N GLY A 33 9.52 -17.72 -9.60
CA GLY A 33 10.63 -18.47 -10.21
C GLY A 33 10.20 -19.45 -11.30
N ILE A 34 9.13 -20.22 -11.07
CA ILE A 34 8.56 -21.12 -12.07
C ILE A 34 8.16 -20.41 -13.36
N LEU A 35 7.51 -19.22 -13.23
CA LEU A 35 7.09 -18.43 -14.38
C LEU A 35 8.30 -17.90 -15.15
N ARG A 36 9.30 -17.38 -14.43
CA ARG A 36 10.55 -16.91 -15.04
C ARG A 36 11.24 -18.02 -15.82
N LYS A 37 11.34 -19.20 -15.23
CA LYS A 37 11.92 -20.38 -15.88
C LYS A 37 11.14 -20.81 -17.13
N ALA A 38 9.82 -20.76 -17.09
CA ALA A 38 8.99 -21.11 -18.24
C ALA A 38 9.14 -20.14 -19.43
N PHE A 39 9.55 -18.90 -19.17
CA PHE A 39 9.74 -17.88 -20.20
C PHE A 39 11.20 -17.60 -20.57
N GLU A 40 12.14 -18.42 -20.09
CA GLU A 40 13.53 -18.39 -20.55
C GLU A 40 13.59 -18.63 -22.07
N GLY A 41 14.32 -17.79 -22.77
CA GLY A 41 14.41 -17.85 -24.24
C GLY A 41 13.23 -17.23 -24.99
N VAL A 42 12.13 -16.91 -24.33
CA VAL A 42 10.95 -16.24 -24.91
C VAL A 42 10.94 -14.75 -24.58
N VAL A 43 11.27 -14.43 -23.33
CA VAL A 43 11.33 -13.04 -22.85
C VAL A 43 12.80 -12.65 -22.65
N PRO A 44 13.24 -11.43 -23.05
CA PRO A 44 14.60 -10.96 -22.78
C PRO A 44 14.96 -11.05 -21.30
N ASN A 45 16.16 -11.50 -21.00
CA ASN A 45 16.63 -11.73 -19.62
C ASN A 45 16.54 -10.46 -18.74
N GLU A 46 16.78 -9.30 -19.31
CA GLU A 46 16.67 -8.00 -18.62
C GLU A 46 15.29 -7.75 -18.05
N ILE A 47 14.23 -8.21 -18.76
CA ILE A 47 12.86 -8.10 -18.32
C ILE A 47 12.50 -9.28 -17.40
N LEU A 48 12.93 -10.49 -17.78
CA LEU A 48 12.60 -11.71 -17.07
C LEU A 48 13.13 -11.70 -15.62
N PHE A 49 14.35 -11.20 -15.41
CA PHE A 49 15.00 -11.15 -14.10
C PHE A 49 14.99 -9.77 -13.46
N ARG A 50 14.22 -8.83 -14.00
CA ARG A 50 14.09 -7.50 -13.42
C ARG A 50 13.55 -7.60 -11.99
N LYS A 51 14.21 -6.90 -11.07
CA LYS A 51 13.69 -6.74 -9.71
C LYS A 51 12.41 -5.92 -9.75
N LYS A 52 11.44 -6.32 -8.93
CA LYS A 52 10.22 -5.56 -8.75
C LYS A 52 10.58 -4.16 -8.24
N SER A 53 10.20 -3.14 -8.99
CA SER A 53 10.29 -1.78 -8.52
C SER A 53 8.95 -1.39 -7.89
N PRO A 54 8.95 -0.69 -6.75
CA PRO A 54 7.72 -0.14 -6.18
C PRO A 54 7.13 0.89 -7.15
N TYR A 55 5.84 1.16 -7.00
CA TYR A 55 5.23 2.29 -7.69
C TYR A 55 5.95 3.57 -7.30
N PRO A 56 6.04 4.56 -8.21
CA PRO A 56 6.62 5.85 -7.90
C PRO A 56 5.95 6.42 -6.66
N LYS A 57 6.76 6.82 -5.68
CA LYS A 57 6.29 7.57 -4.52
C LYS A 57 6.34 9.05 -4.87
N SER A 58 5.34 9.80 -4.45
CA SER A 58 5.49 11.26 -4.46
C SER A 58 6.43 11.64 -3.32
N ASN A 59 7.61 12.13 -3.69
CA ASN A 59 8.56 12.77 -2.78
C ASN A 59 8.50 14.29 -2.96
N ASP A 60 7.38 14.82 -3.46
CA ASP A 60 7.17 16.24 -3.65
C ASP A 60 7.05 16.93 -2.28
N PRO A 61 7.99 17.83 -1.93
CA PRO A 61 7.95 18.53 -0.65
C PRO A 61 6.72 19.43 -0.50
N VAL A 62 6.15 19.93 -1.58
CA VAL A 62 4.90 20.71 -1.55
C VAL A 62 3.74 19.82 -1.13
N TYR A 63 3.62 18.64 -1.72
CA TYR A 63 2.62 17.65 -1.32
C TYR A 63 2.75 17.27 0.17
N THR A 64 3.97 16.98 0.63
CA THR A 64 4.24 16.67 2.03
C THR A 64 3.78 17.80 2.97
N SER A 65 4.16 19.04 2.65
CA SER A 65 3.78 20.22 3.45
C SER A 65 2.27 20.44 3.49
N LEU A 66 1.57 20.23 2.38
CA LEU A 66 0.11 20.33 2.32
C LEU A 66 -0.56 19.26 3.20
N VAL A 67 -0.12 18.00 3.09
CA VAL A 67 -0.65 16.90 3.91
C VAL A 67 -0.42 17.17 5.40
N GLU A 68 0.78 17.59 5.79
CA GLU A 68 1.08 17.92 7.19
C GLU A 68 0.24 19.10 7.71
N THR A 69 -0.03 20.09 6.87
CA THR A 69 -0.90 21.22 7.21
C THR A 69 -2.32 20.76 7.46
N GLU A 70 -2.86 19.92 6.59
CA GLU A 70 -4.22 19.39 6.76
C GLU A 70 -4.35 18.48 7.99
N ILE A 71 -3.32 17.70 8.30
CA ILE A 71 -3.30 16.91 9.57
C ILE A 71 -3.28 17.82 10.78
N LYS A 72 -2.52 18.93 10.75
CA LYS A 72 -2.53 19.92 11.84
C LYS A 72 -3.91 20.51 12.01
N ASN A 73 -4.60 20.86 10.92
CA ASN A 73 -5.97 21.33 10.95
C ASN A 73 -6.93 20.29 11.55
N LEU A 74 -6.79 19.02 11.15
CA LEU A 74 -7.58 17.91 11.67
C LEU A 74 -7.38 17.72 13.19
N LEU A 75 -6.15 17.89 13.69
CA LEU A 75 -5.82 17.78 15.11
C LEU A 75 -6.41 18.92 15.97
N LEU A 76 -6.83 20.04 15.37
CA LEU A 76 -7.52 21.13 16.08
C LEU A 76 -9.00 20.80 16.35
N ASP A 77 -9.58 19.87 15.60
CA ASP A 77 -10.97 19.42 15.77
C ASP A 77 -11.01 18.16 16.66
N SER A 78 -11.04 18.37 17.97
CA SER A 78 -11.09 17.29 18.96
C SER A 78 -12.37 16.46 18.92
N GLU A 79 -13.46 16.99 18.35
CA GLU A 79 -14.75 16.32 18.23
C GLU A 79 -14.90 15.52 16.93
N ASN A 80 -13.86 15.49 16.11
CA ASN A 80 -13.89 14.77 14.85
C ASN A 80 -14.13 13.26 15.07
N LYS A 81 -15.05 12.70 14.28
CA LYS A 81 -15.42 11.27 14.39
C LYS A 81 -14.26 10.30 14.18
N ILE A 82 -13.22 10.69 13.45
CA ILE A 82 -12.06 9.84 13.22
C ILE A 82 -11.36 9.47 14.53
N TRP A 83 -11.45 10.30 15.56
CA TRP A 83 -10.86 10.04 16.87
C TRP A 83 -11.58 8.94 17.66
N GLN A 84 -12.73 8.45 17.18
CA GLN A 84 -13.35 7.25 17.73
C GLN A 84 -12.60 5.96 17.35
N ILE A 85 -11.78 6.01 16.29
CA ILE A 85 -11.03 4.84 15.78
C ILE A 85 -9.52 5.06 15.75
N LEU A 86 -9.05 6.28 15.93
CA LEU A 86 -7.62 6.62 15.96
C LEU A 86 -7.28 7.35 17.26
N ASP A 87 -6.12 7.05 17.78
CA ASP A 87 -5.52 7.76 18.92
C ASP A 87 -4.84 9.04 18.44
N ILE A 88 -5.25 10.19 19.01
CA ILE A 88 -4.75 11.51 18.67
C ILE A 88 -3.25 11.62 18.95
N GLU A 89 -2.78 11.07 20.07
CA GLU A 89 -1.37 11.19 20.47
C GLU A 89 -0.47 10.39 19.51
N ASN A 90 -0.89 9.21 19.10
CA ASN A 90 -0.18 8.44 18.08
C ASN A 90 -0.09 9.19 16.75
N VAL A 91 -1.14 9.88 16.33
CA VAL A 91 -1.10 10.70 15.10
C VAL A 91 -0.14 11.89 15.24
N LYS A 92 -0.09 12.53 16.42
CA LYS A 92 0.88 13.59 16.70
C LYS A 92 2.32 13.08 16.68
N GLU A 93 2.56 11.90 17.26
CA GLU A 93 3.88 11.27 17.24
C GLU A 93 4.34 11.00 15.80
N VAL A 94 3.47 10.45 14.98
CA VAL A 94 3.77 10.23 13.56
C VAL A 94 4.04 11.53 12.82
N LEU A 95 3.23 12.58 13.06
CA LEU A 95 3.42 13.88 12.44
C LEU A 95 4.79 14.49 12.76
N ASN A 96 5.25 14.31 14.01
CA ASN A 96 6.51 14.86 14.49
C ASN A 96 7.72 13.93 14.29
N SER A 97 7.50 12.68 13.86
CA SER A 97 8.59 11.74 13.61
C SER A 97 9.41 12.14 12.38
N GLU A 98 10.69 11.82 12.40
CA GLU A 98 11.53 11.90 11.21
C GLU A 98 11.10 10.81 10.21
N GLU A 99 11.21 11.08 8.91
CA GLU A 99 11.02 10.05 7.90
C GLU A 99 12.13 9.00 8.06
N THR A 100 11.78 7.87 8.63
CA THR A 100 12.66 6.71 8.60
C THR A 100 12.64 6.16 7.17
N GLY A 101 13.81 5.85 6.60
CA GLY A 101 13.90 5.27 5.25
C GLY A 101 13.20 3.92 5.08
N TYR A 102 12.56 3.41 6.14
CA TYR A 102 11.78 2.17 6.15
C TYR A 102 10.28 2.51 6.17
N PRO A 103 9.51 2.04 5.18
CA PRO A 103 8.07 2.24 5.16
C PRO A 103 7.38 1.48 6.30
N TRP A 104 6.41 2.13 6.94
CA TRP A 104 5.68 1.61 8.10
C TRP A 104 4.82 0.39 7.77
N PHE A 105 4.25 0.36 6.59
CA PHE A 105 3.37 -0.72 6.16
C PHE A 105 3.73 -1.16 4.75
N GLY A 106 4.38 -2.33 4.66
CA GLY A 106 4.82 -2.83 3.38
C GLY A 106 5.75 -1.85 2.65
N GLN A 107 5.94 -2.02 1.36
CA GLN A 107 6.91 -1.23 0.58
C GLN A 107 6.42 0.18 0.20
N LEU A 108 5.22 0.58 0.57
CA LEU A 108 4.55 1.71 -0.07
C LEU A 108 4.17 2.86 0.86
N MET A 109 4.04 2.65 2.17
CA MET A 109 3.64 3.70 3.09
C MET A 109 4.85 4.34 3.78
N ASN A 110 5.21 5.55 3.36
CA ASN A 110 6.02 6.45 4.15
C ASN A 110 5.14 7.32 5.05
N LYS A 111 5.74 8.17 5.88
CA LYS A 111 5.04 9.10 6.78
C LYS A 111 3.96 9.90 6.05
N THR A 112 4.32 10.56 4.96
CA THR A 112 3.38 11.41 4.19
C THR A 112 2.19 10.61 3.67
N GLN A 113 2.43 9.41 3.16
CA GLN A 113 1.34 8.55 2.65
C GLN A 113 0.44 8.04 3.77
N TYR A 114 0.99 7.73 4.93
CA TYR A 114 0.21 7.34 6.11
C TYR A 114 -0.69 8.49 6.57
N LEU A 115 -0.15 9.71 6.69
CA LEU A 115 -0.91 10.89 7.04
C LEU A 115 -2.01 11.21 5.98
N ALA A 116 -1.67 11.07 4.70
CA ALA A 116 -2.66 11.23 3.62
C ALA A 116 -3.77 10.18 3.69
N PHE A 117 -3.46 8.95 4.09
CA PHE A 117 -4.47 7.91 4.29
C PHE A 117 -5.43 8.27 5.44
N ILE A 118 -4.94 8.86 6.53
CA ILE A 118 -5.79 9.37 7.62
C ILE A 118 -6.75 10.44 7.09
N LEU A 119 -6.26 11.42 6.32
CA LEU A 119 -7.10 12.46 5.71
C LEU A 119 -8.16 11.88 4.78
N GLN A 120 -7.79 10.93 3.94
CA GLN A 120 -8.74 10.25 3.05
C GLN A 120 -9.82 9.52 3.84
N THR A 121 -9.45 8.90 4.95
CA THR A 121 -10.39 8.21 5.84
C THR A 121 -11.34 9.20 6.52
N ASP A 122 -10.84 10.34 7.00
CA ASP A 122 -11.68 11.40 7.57
C ASP A 122 -12.67 11.95 6.53
N MET A 123 -12.19 12.25 5.32
CA MET A 123 -13.05 12.71 4.23
C MET A 123 -14.13 11.68 3.90
N TRP A 124 -13.79 10.42 3.86
CA TRP A 124 -14.74 9.33 3.62
C TRP A 124 -15.79 9.23 4.74
N ILE A 125 -15.37 9.33 6.01
CA ILE A 125 -16.28 9.31 7.17
C ILE A 125 -17.30 10.47 7.07
N LYS A 126 -16.84 11.66 6.69
CA LYS A 126 -17.68 12.85 6.54
C LYS A 126 -18.65 12.73 5.36
N GLU A 127 -18.13 12.36 4.19
CA GLU A 127 -18.91 12.27 2.96
C GLU A 127 -20.03 11.23 3.05
N TYR A 128 -19.70 10.05 3.57
CA TYR A 128 -20.67 8.95 3.70
C TYR A 128 -21.42 8.94 5.02
N LYS A 129 -21.20 9.96 5.87
CA LYS A 129 -21.88 10.11 7.18
C LYS A 129 -21.80 8.84 8.03
N VAL A 130 -20.61 8.23 8.06
CA VAL A 130 -20.37 6.95 8.74
C VAL A 130 -20.70 7.10 10.24
N VAL A 131 -21.33 6.09 10.78
CA VAL A 131 -21.63 5.97 12.22
C VAL A 131 -20.91 4.74 12.74
N PHE A 132 -20.14 4.92 13.80
CA PHE A 132 -19.48 3.84 14.49
C PHE A 132 -20.38 3.32 15.61
N ASN A 133 -20.56 2.01 15.68
CA ASN A 133 -21.23 1.29 16.77
C ASN A 133 -20.15 0.56 17.57
N LEU A 134 -19.37 1.33 18.34
CA LEU A 134 -18.29 0.83 19.18
C LEU A 134 -18.80 0.50 20.58
#